data_676b166b2c408cc596480eb1ccd66cdf
#
_entry.id   676b166b2c408cc596480eb1ccd66cdf
#
_cell.length_a   1.000
_cell.length_b   1.000
_cell.length_c   1.000
_cell.angle_alpha   90.00
_cell.angle_beta   90.00
_cell.angle_gamma   90.00
#
_symmetry.space_group_name_H-M   'P 1'
#
loop_
_entity.id
_entity.type
_entity.pdbx_description
1 polymer ?
#
loop_
_entity_poly.entity_id
_entity_poly.type
_entity_poly.pdbx_seq_one_letter_code
_entity_poly.pdbx_strand_id
1 'polypeptide(L)'
;MAKAKKKPKAVMLGVGLDSDGHKRITAGDNFALIGGSEETHSAMTEKVIKINERLKSRGKQLEDISGREFDDIAEEVGLKKVPPAKR
;
A
#
# COMPACT_ATOMS: atom_id res chain seq x y z
N MET A 1 -27.06 18.49 -12.41
CA MET A 1 -26.71 17.93 -11.40
C MET A 1 -25.40 18.30 -10.94
N ALA A 2 -25.32 18.58 -9.84
CA ALA A 2 -24.07 18.89 -9.34
C ALA A 2 -23.27 17.71 -9.30
N LYS A 3 -22.09 17.80 -9.67
CA LYS A 3 -21.36 16.75 -9.55
C LYS A 3 -20.78 16.71 -8.28
N ALA A 4 -20.86 15.67 -7.62
CA ALA A 4 -20.20 15.50 -6.35
C ALA A 4 -18.74 15.63 -6.57
N LYS A 5 -18.10 16.34 -5.70
CA LYS A 5 -16.73 16.40 -5.76
C LYS A 5 -16.18 15.14 -5.36
N LYS A 6 -15.48 14.44 -6.20
CA LYS A 6 -14.89 13.19 -5.84
C LYS A 6 -13.55 13.44 -5.27
N LYS A 7 -13.21 12.73 -4.24
CA LYS A 7 -11.87 12.79 -3.72
C LYS A 7 -10.93 12.17 -4.70
N PRO A 8 -9.74 12.69 -4.85
CA PRO A 8 -8.77 12.05 -5.71
C PRO A 8 -8.51 10.65 -5.21
N LYS A 9 -8.34 9.74 -6.11
CA LYS A 9 -8.05 8.38 -5.73
C LYS A 9 -6.65 8.29 -5.18
N ALA A 10 -6.51 7.56 -4.11
CA ALA A 10 -5.21 7.33 -3.51
C ALA A 10 -4.70 5.97 -3.96
N VAL A 11 -3.40 5.87 -4.10
CA VAL A 11 -2.76 4.64 -4.55
C VAL A 11 -1.57 4.35 -3.65
N MET A 12 -1.48 3.11 -3.18
CA MET A 12 -0.31 2.67 -2.46
C MET A 12 0.74 2.21 -3.47
N LEU A 13 1.96 2.65 -3.29
CA LEU A 13 3.02 2.26 -4.19
C LEU A 13 4.09 1.51 -3.42
N GLY A 14 4.39 0.31 -3.83
CA GLY A 14 5.45 -0.48 -3.23
C GLY A 14 6.53 -0.78 -4.24
N VAL A 15 7.78 -0.58 -3.84
CA VAL A 15 8.90 -0.84 -4.71
C VAL A 15 9.88 -1.74 -4.00
N GLY A 16 10.14 -2.89 -4.58
CA GLY A 16 11.13 -3.79 -4.03
C GLY A 16 12.47 -3.51 -4.65
N LEU A 17 13.48 -3.39 -3.81
CA LEU A 17 14.80 -3.00 -4.28
C LEU A 17 15.72 -4.20 -4.52
N ASP A 18 15.38 -5.36 -4.00
CA ASP A 18 16.19 -6.54 -4.27
C ASP A 18 15.69 -7.17 -5.56
N SER A 19 16.45 -8.07 -6.09
CA SER A 19 16.11 -8.64 -7.38
C SER A 19 16.61 -10.08 -7.48
N ASP A 20 15.83 -10.92 -8.13
CA ASP A 20 16.26 -12.26 -8.41
C ASP A 20 16.30 -12.49 -9.92
N GLY A 21 16.38 -11.42 -10.69
CA GLY A 21 16.46 -11.50 -12.13
C GLY A 21 15.14 -11.53 -12.86
N HIS A 22 14.04 -11.50 -12.13
CA HIS A 22 12.73 -11.49 -12.75
C HIS A 22 12.03 -10.17 -12.50
N LYS A 23 11.28 -9.73 -13.47
CA LYS A 23 10.51 -8.52 -13.31
C LYS A 23 9.16 -8.89 -12.77
N ARG A 24 8.72 -8.16 -11.77
CA ARG A 24 7.42 -8.40 -11.18
C ARG A 24 6.65 -7.12 -11.02
N ILE A 25 5.41 -7.12 -11.45
CA ILE A 25 4.53 -5.99 -11.30
C ILE A 25 3.16 -6.52 -10.95
N THR A 26 2.58 -6.00 -9.89
CA THR A 26 1.23 -6.37 -9.49
C THR A 26 0.48 -5.09 -9.21
N ALA A 27 -0.70 -4.96 -9.72
CA ALA A 27 -1.48 -3.76 -9.50
C ALA A 27 -2.93 -4.12 -9.21
N GLY A 28 -3.56 -3.31 -8.41
CA GLY A 28 -4.98 -3.43 -8.11
C GLY A 28 -5.63 -2.07 -8.20
N ASP A 29 -6.83 -1.97 -7.66
CA ASP A 29 -7.57 -0.73 -7.74
C ASP A 29 -6.87 0.42 -7.02
N ASN A 30 -6.21 0.14 -5.94
CA ASN A 30 -5.60 1.21 -5.16
C ASN A 30 -4.15 0.92 -4.80
N PHE A 31 -3.48 0.10 -5.58
CA PHE A 31 -2.07 -0.16 -5.31
C PHE A 31 -1.32 -0.59 -6.55
N ALA A 32 -0.03 -0.39 -6.52
CA ALA A 32 0.87 -0.89 -7.54
C ALA A 32 2.15 -1.33 -6.85
N LEU A 33 2.59 -2.54 -7.15
CA LEU A 33 3.79 -3.10 -6.54
C LEU A 33 4.74 -3.45 -7.66
N ILE A 34 5.96 -2.94 -7.55
CA ILE A 34 6.92 -3.07 -8.62
C ILE A 34 8.21 -3.65 -8.08
N GLY A 35 8.72 -4.65 -8.73
CA GLY A 35 10.04 -5.17 -8.44
C GLY A 35 10.09 -6.08 -7.23
N GLY A 36 11.30 -6.31 -6.76
CA GLY A 36 11.55 -7.18 -5.63
C GLY A 36 11.76 -8.62 -6.05
N SER A 37 12.44 -9.37 -5.21
CA SER A 37 12.53 -10.81 -5.40
C SER A 37 11.16 -11.41 -5.17
N GLU A 38 11.02 -12.68 -5.46
CA GLU A 38 9.75 -13.34 -5.27
C GLU A 38 9.29 -13.20 -3.83
N GLU A 39 10.18 -13.36 -2.90
CA GLU A 39 9.84 -13.27 -1.50
C GLU A 39 9.39 -11.85 -1.13
N THR A 40 10.15 -10.86 -1.58
CA THR A 40 9.82 -9.48 -1.28
C THR A 40 8.51 -9.07 -1.93
N HIS A 41 8.31 -9.46 -3.18
CA HIS A 41 7.10 -9.09 -3.89
C HIS A 41 5.87 -9.74 -3.24
N SER A 42 6.00 -10.98 -2.83
CA SER A 42 4.91 -11.68 -2.16
C SER A 42 4.60 -11.04 -0.81
N ALA A 43 5.63 -10.64 -0.08
CA ALA A 43 5.41 -9.99 1.20
C ALA A 43 4.70 -8.66 1.03
N MET A 44 5.09 -7.87 0.02
CA MET A 44 4.41 -6.61 -0.24
C MET A 44 2.95 -6.85 -0.61
N THR A 45 2.70 -7.85 -1.44
CA THR A 45 1.34 -8.16 -1.86
C THR A 45 0.48 -8.53 -0.66
N GLU A 46 1.02 -9.35 0.21
CA GLU A 46 0.28 -9.76 1.39
C GLU A 46 -0.08 -8.57 2.27
N LYS A 47 0.89 -7.66 2.47
CA LYS A 47 0.62 -6.50 3.33
C LYS A 47 -0.43 -5.59 2.74
N VAL A 48 -0.39 -5.38 1.43
CA VAL A 48 -1.38 -4.53 0.79
C VAL A 48 -2.77 -5.13 0.90
N ILE A 49 -2.87 -6.45 0.75
CA ILE A 49 -4.16 -7.11 0.89
C ILE A 49 -4.67 -6.93 2.31
N LYS A 50 -3.80 -7.07 3.29
CA LYS A 50 -4.22 -6.90 4.68
C LYS A 50 -4.63 -5.47 4.98
N ILE A 51 -3.94 -4.49 4.40
CA ILE A 51 -4.34 -3.11 4.57
C ILE A 51 -5.75 -2.91 4.01
N ASN A 52 -6.01 -3.45 2.83
CA ASN A 52 -7.34 -3.30 2.24
C ASN A 52 -8.41 -4.00 3.07
N GLU A 53 -8.08 -5.11 3.70
CA GLU A 53 -9.03 -5.78 4.58
C GLU A 53 -9.37 -4.90 5.78
N ARG A 54 -8.35 -4.21 6.33
CA ARG A 54 -8.61 -3.33 7.44
C ARG A 54 -9.45 -2.14 7.04
N LEU A 55 -9.18 -1.59 5.87
CA LEU A 55 -9.98 -0.50 5.36
C LEU A 55 -11.43 -0.93 5.18
N LYS A 56 -11.63 -2.11 4.62
CA LYS A 56 -12.97 -2.60 4.40
C LYS A 56 -13.69 -2.79 5.73
N SER A 57 -13.01 -3.30 6.73
CA SER A 57 -13.65 -3.53 8.01
C SER A 57 -14.01 -2.21 8.69
N ARG A 58 -13.34 -1.13 8.33
CA ARG A 58 -13.66 0.18 8.87
C ARG A 58 -14.64 0.95 8.01
N GLY A 59 -15.07 0.36 6.90
CA GLY A 59 -15.99 1.03 5.98
C GLY A 59 -15.39 2.22 5.28
N LYS A 60 -14.08 2.20 5.05
CA LYS A 60 -13.39 3.31 4.45
C LYS A 60 -12.61 2.90 3.23
N GLN A 61 -12.32 3.87 2.39
CA GLN A 61 -11.43 3.67 1.26
C GLN A 61 -10.12 4.36 1.56
N LEU A 62 -9.10 4.02 0.79
CA LEU A 62 -7.78 4.58 1.03
C LEU A 62 -7.79 6.09 1.01
N GLU A 63 -8.55 6.68 0.11
CA GLU A 63 -8.60 8.14 0.01
C GLU A 63 -9.37 8.78 1.14
N ASP A 64 -10.02 7.98 1.99
CA ASP A 64 -10.78 8.52 3.12
C ASP A 64 -9.98 8.65 4.39
N ILE A 65 -8.76 8.13 4.42
CA ILE A 65 -8.00 8.12 5.66
C ILE A 65 -6.84 9.09 5.58
N SER A 66 -6.39 9.54 6.71
CA SER A 66 -5.24 10.42 6.79
C SER A 66 -3.96 9.60 6.70
N GLY A 67 -2.85 10.28 6.50
CA GLY A 67 -1.57 9.61 6.53
C GLY A 67 -1.30 8.93 7.84
N ARG A 68 -1.73 9.55 8.94
CA ARG A 68 -1.55 8.94 10.25
C ARG A 68 -2.35 7.66 10.39
N GLU A 69 -3.60 7.66 9.93
CA GLU A 69 -4.40 6.45 9.99
C GLU A 69 -3.79 5.38 9.12
N PHE A 70 -3.25 5.75 7.97
CA PHE A 70 -2.59 4.78 7.11
C PHE A 70 -1.39 4.18 7.84
N ASP A 71 -0.59 5.01 8.50
CA ASP A 71 0.57 4.51 9.24
C ASP A 71 0.14 3.55 10.34
N ASP A 72 -0.95 3.85 11.03
CA ASP A 72 -1.45 2.97 12.07
C ASP A 72 -1.86 1.62 11.50
N ILE A 73 -2.55 1.63 10.38
CA ILE A 73 -2.99 0.39 9.76
C ILE A 73 -1.77 -0.40 9.26
N ALA A 74 -0.81 0.29 8.66
CA ALA A 74 0.39 -0.37 8.18
C ALA A 74 1.13 -1.06 9.33
N GLU A 75 1.18 -0.41 10.46
CA GLU A 75 1.82 -1.00 11.60
C GLU A 75 1.05 -2.22 12.10
N GLU A 76 -0.28 -2.15 12.10
CA GLU A 76 -1.11 -3.26 12.52
C GLU A 76 -0.87 -4.50 11.68
N VAL A 77 -0.65 -4.32 10.39
CA VAL A 77 -0.45 -5.46 9.52
C VAL A 77 1.01 -5.88 9.41
N GLY A 78 1.88 -5.21 10.15
CA GLY A 78 3.28 -5.62 10.19
C GLY A 78 4.16 -5.07 9.11
N LEU A 79 3.73 -3.97 8.48
CA LEU A 79 4.55 -3.36 7.47
C LEU A 79 5.61 -2.53 8.14
N LYS A 80 6.88 -2.81 7.83
CA LYS A 80 7.92 -2.07 8.45
C LYS A 80 8.14 -0.78 7.75
N LYS A 81 8.23 0.29 8.53
CA LYS A 81 8.49 1.56 7.98
C LYS A 81 9.96 1.81 8.00
N VAL A 82 10.50 2.28 6.90
CA VAL A 82 11.91 2.60 6.87
C VAL A 82 12.08 3.95 7.55
N PRO A 83 12.90 4.04 8.57
CA PRO A 83 13.04 5.32 9.26
C PRO A 83 13.75 6.33 8.38
N PRO A 84 13.50 7.59 8.56
CA PRO A 84 14.19 8.58 7.80
C PRO A 84 15.67 8.55 8.13
N ALA A 85 16.46 8.95 7.19
CA ALA A 85 17.89 8.96 7.39
C ALA A 85 18.23 9.91 8.51
N LYS A 86 19.14 9.46 9.34
CA LYS A 86 19.51 10.29 10.40
C LYS A 86 20.65 11.05 10.01
N ARG A 87 20.77 12.16 10.51
CA ARG A 87 21.81 12.90 10.12
C ARG A 87 22.50 13.43 11.06
#